data_d5c3886e3feab291fb383ac5e3b9e55f
#
_entry.id   d5c3886e3feab291fb383ac5e3b9e55f
#
_cell.length_a   1.000
_cell.length_b   1.000
_cell.length_c   1.000
_cell.angle_alpha   90.00
_cell.angle_beta   90.00
_cell.angle_gamma   90.00
#
_symmetry.space_group_name_H-M   'P 1'
#
loop_
_entity.id
_entity.type
_entity.pdbx_description
1 polymer ?
#
loop_
_entity_poly.entity_id
_entity_poly.type
_entity_poly.pdbx_seq_one_letter_code
_entity_poly.pdbx_strand_id
1 'polypeptide(L)'
;MPDVNAFLNFYDVQSPKRAFYSSGQKDDYLGYVDTGIHSTKELDYLDYAGNEMKSSGLFNADGAITKAEKKRLREKLRKTESCIWDLVISFATEYGEKNMTNADQAQKLLSKVLPKFFKNAGLHPENIVWYAGLHTNTDNRHIHISFFEDKPMWFHRKTKTYRYRQKGVLNQAAINTLKMDVERYFMQPVESVKRVRKLLTDESKATVALSGSFALKRLIRKLYEEIPYTGRTAYESENMDGCRGTVNAIVTHILTNGENKIEYENLSNDLAKRDTEMQKLCKEHKIKNVEPCLYTDKFQRDLYRRMGNAVIKEVLKKRRDELIRARELRHAKARQNHHTKSLADCVLKSAEIAACADEEAVRCFEEYRERLEQIEIERKIKEMEM
;
A
#
# COMPACT_ATOMS: atom_id res chain seq x y z
N MET A 1 18.93 11.97 8.16
CA MET A 1 17.47 12.05 8.13
C MET A 1 17.03 12.86 6.94
N PRO A 2 15.90 12.56 6.30
CA PRO A 2 15.34 13.45 5.30
C PRO A 2 14.89 14.73 6.01
N ASP A 3 15.58 15.83 5.79
CA ASP A 3 15.11 17.15 6.20
C ASP A 3 14.28 17.70 5.05
N VAL A 4 12.95 17.75 5.26
CA VAL A 4 11.98 18.16 4.25
C VAL A 4 11.31 19.44 4.70
N ASN A 5 11.39 20.46 3.87
CA ASN A 5 10.65 21.70 4.05
C ASN A 5 9.48 21.78 3.05
N ALA A 6 8.33 22.30 3.50
CA ALA A 6 7.20 22.56 2.64
C ALA A 6 6.67 23.97 2.88
N PHE A 7 6.55 24.73 1.80
CA PHE A 7 6.05 26.10 1.78
C PHE A 7 4.81 26.14 0.91
N LEU A 8 3.74 26.78 1.41
CA LEU A 8 2.50 26.91 0.69
C LEU A 8 2.09 28.37 0.60
N ASN A 9 1.91 28.84 -0.61
CA ASN A 9 1.31 30.12 -0.93
C ASN A 9 -0.06 29.89 -1.61
N PHE A 10 -0.90 30.92 -1.65
CA PHE A 10 -2.13 30.88 -2.43
C PHE A 10 -2.43 32.24 -3.06
N TYR A 11 -3.13 32.19 -4.19
CA TYR A 11 -3.51 33.35 -4.99
C TYR A 11 -4.99 33.26 -5.32
N ASP A 12 -5.79 34.09 -4.67
CA ASP A 12 -7.22 34.24 -4.97
C ASP A 12 -7.45 35.10 -6.21
N VAL A 13 -8.71 35.25 -6.62
CA VAL A 13 -9.08 36.00 -7.83
C VAL A 13 -8.64 37.48 -7.78
N GLN A 14 -8.52 38.04 -6.58
CA GLN A 14 -8.16 39.46 -6.38
C GLN A 14 -6.65 39.68 -6.18
N SER A 15 -5.88 38.59 -6.06
CA SER A 15 -4.44 38.68 -5.82
C SER A 15 -3.71 39.34 -7.01
N PRO A 16 -2.91 40.38 -6.79
CA PRO A 16 -2.12 41.03 -7.87
C PRO A 16 -1.15 40.05 -8.56
N LYS A 17 -0.66 39.03 -7.83
CA LYS A 17 0.26 38.02 -8.37
C LYS A 17 -0.45 36.92 -9.15
N ARG A 18 -1.78 36.85 -9.10
CA ARG A 18 -2.54 35.80 -9.80
C ARG A 18 -2.27 35.76 -11.31
N ALA A 19 -2.09 36.91 -11.94
CA ALA A 19 -1.81 37.00 -13.37
C ALA A 19 -0.58 36.16 -13.76
N PHE A 20 0.49 36.18 -12.97
CA PHE A 20 1.67 35.35 -13.18
C PHE A 20 1.35 33.83 -13.15
N TYR A 21 0.44 33.41 -12.28
CA TYR A 21 0.05 31.98 -12.13
C TYR A 21 -1.01 31.53 -13.13
N SER A 22 -1.77 32.45 -13.74
CA SER A 22 -2.91 32.15 -14.59
C SER A 22 -2.89 32.76 -15.98
N SER A 23 -1.86 33.54 -16.33
CA SER A 23 -1.82 34.28 -17.63
C SER A 23 -1.79 33.34 -18.84
N GLY A 24 -1.19 32.18 -18.69
CA GLY A 24 -1.00 31.18 -19.74
C GLY A 24 -0.05 31.65 -20.85
N GLN A 25 0.79 32.65 -20.58
CA GLN A 25 1.89 33.07 -21.43
C GLN A 25 3.12 32.20 -21.23
N LYS A 26 4.13 32.30 -22.11
CA LYS A 26 5.37 31.49 -21.98
C LYS A 26 6.13 31.76 -20.69
N ASP A 27 6.05 33.00 -20.23
CA ASP A 27 6.77 33.53 -19.08
C ASP A 27 5.92 33.50 -17.79
N ASP A 28 4.90 32.67 -17.76
CA ASP A 28 4.07 32.46 -16.57
C ASP A 28 4.66 31.41 -15.59
N TYR A 29 4.00 31.26 -14.48
CA TYR A 29 4.42 30.29 -13.46
C TYR A 29 4.49 28.84 -13.99
N LEU A 30 3.59 28.47 -14.90
CA LEU A 30 3.62 27.15 -15.53
C LEU A 30 4.90 26.95 -16.36
N GLY A 31 5.34 28.00 -17.10
CA GLY A 31 6.61 27.99 -17.80
C GLY A 31 7.80 27.87 -16.86
N TYR A 32 7.78 28.57 -15.74
CA TYR A 32 8.82 28.46 -14.69
C TYR A 32 8.91 27.07 -14.11
N VAL A 33 7.80 26.45 -13.72
CA VAL A 33 7.78 25.08 -13.18
C VAL A 33 8.29 24.08 -14.22
N ASP A 34 7.96 24.31 -15.51
CA ASP A 34 8.39 23.45 -16.61
C ASP A 34 9.89 23.54 -16.91
N THR A 35 10.48 24.70 -16.84
CA THR A 35 11.86 24.96 -17.29
C THR A 35 12.86 25.24 -16.18
N GLY A 36 12.38 25.62 -14.99
CA GLY A 36 13.22 26.06 -13.88
C GLY A 36 13.87 27.42 -14.07
N ILE A 37 13.41 28.23 -15.07
CA ILE A 37 13.97 29.52 -15.42
C ILE A 37 12.95 30.61 -15.14
N HIS A 38 13.31 31.57 -14.27
CA HIS A 38 12.56 32.83 -14.15
C HIS A 38 12.79 33.70 -15.39
N SER A 39 11.72 34.15 -16.05
CA SER A 39 11.81 35.13 -17.10
C SER A 39 12.04 36.52 -16.51
N THR A 40 13.23 36.79 -16.03
CA THR A 40 13.67 38.16 -15.79
C THR A 40 14.42 38.63 -17.03
N LYS A 41 14.21 39.88 -17.42
CA LYS A 41 14.72 40.52 -18.63
C LYS A 41 16.24 40.55 -18.79
N GLU A 42 17.01 39.82 -17.98
CA GLU A 42 18.46 39.93 -17.86
C GLU A 42 19.25 38.66 -18.25
N LEU A 43 18.62 37.64 -18.79
CA LEU A 43 19.39 36.49 -19.30
C LEU A 43 19.61 36.65 -20.81
N ASP A 44 20.85 36.98 -21.16
CA ASP A 44 21.33 37.01 -22.54
C ASP A 44 21.04 35.67 -23.25
N TYR A 45 20.59 35.77 -24.50
CA TYR A 45 20.21 34.63 -25.36
C TYR A 45 21.35 33.62 -25.57
N LEU A 46 22.60 33.96 -25.30
CA LEU A 46 23.78 33.13 -25.40
C LEU A 46 23.95 32.17 -24.19
N ASP A 47 23.51 32.58 -23.00
CA ASP A 47 23.44 31.69 -21.82
C ASP A 47 22.27 30.72 -21.91
N TYR A 48 21.25 31.01 -22.71
CA TYR A 48 20.08 30.18 -22.94
C TYR A 48 20.39 28.91 -23.76
N ALA A 49 21.37 29.01 -24.69
CA ALA A 49 21.73 27.91 -25.59
C ALA A 49 22.72 26.90 -24.96
N GLY A 50 23.34 27.24 -23.82
CA GLY A 50 24.35 26.43 -23.14
C GLY A 50 23.87 25.75 -21.84
N ASN A 51 22.67 26.06 -21.35
CA ASN A 51 22.14 25.50 -20.11
C ASN A 51 21.23 24.32 -20.39
N GLU A 52 21.66 23.13 -19.97
CA GLU A 52 20.80 21.96 -19.82
C GLU A 52 19.53 22.30 -19.04
N MET A 53 18.39 21.74 -19.43
CA MET A 53 17.11 22.00 -18.79
C MET A 53 17.21 21.88 -17.27
N LYS A 54 16.98 22.98 -16.57
CA LYS A 54 17.10 23.07 -15.10
C LYS A 54 15.91 22.45 -14.36
N SER A 55 14.93 21.95 -15.10
CA SER A 55 13.74 21.25 -14.58
C SER A 55 13.52 19.95 -15.32
N SER A 56 12.88 19.00 -14.65
CA SER A 56 12.48 17.72 -15.25
C SER A 56 11.36 17.80 -16.27
N GLY A 57 10.85 18.99 -16.56
CA GLY A 57 9.59 19.21 -17.27
C GLY A 57 8.37 18.99 -16.38
N LEU A 58 7.19 19.32 -16.91
CA LEU A 58 5.93 19.18 -16.17
C LEU A 58 5.44 17.73 -16.15
N PHE A 59 4.92 17.32 -15.00
CA PHE A 59 4.24 16.05 -14.79
C PHE A 59 3.03 16.21 -13.87
N ASN A 60 2.14 15.21 -13.88
CA ASN A 60 0.97 15.07 -13.00
C ASN A 60 0.83 13.62 -12.51
N ALA A 61 -0.35 13.23 -12.04
CA ALA A 61 -0.61 11.85 -11.60
C ALA A 61 -0.42 10.80 -12.72
N ASP A 62 -0.74 11.18 -13.96
CA ASP A 62 -0.71 10.29 -15.12
C ASP A 62 0.67 10.19 -15.78
N GLY A 63 1.60 11.08 -15.42
CA GLY A 63 2.97 11.10 -15.95
C GLY A 63 3.40 12.45 -16.49
N ALA A 64 4.34 12.44 -17.44
CA ALA A 64 4.83 13.65 -18.10
C ALA A 64 3.73 14.32 -18.93
N ILE A 65 3.56 15.61 -18.74
CA ILE A 65 2.53 16.42 -19.42
C ILE A 65 2.97 16.73 -20.85
N THR A 66 2.18 16.29 -21.83
CA THR A 66 2.42 16.56 -23.26
C THR A 66 2.17 18.03 -23.62
N LYS A 67 2.66 18.45 -24.80
CA LYS A 67 2.42 19.81 -25.32
C LYS A 67 0.91 20.14 -25.45
N ALA A 68 0.10 19.14 -25.84
CA ALA A 68 -1.35 19.31 -25.98
C ALA A 68 -2.04 19.48 -24.61
N GLU A 69 -1.64 18.69 -23.64
CA GLU A 69 -2.15 18.80 -22.26
C GLU A 69 -1.71 20.10 -21.60
N LYS A 70 -0.47 20.54 -21.84
CA LYS A 70 0.03 21.83 -21.37
C LYS A 70 -0.82 22.99 -21.91
N LYS A 71 -1.24 22.94 -23.19
CA LYS A 71 -2.15 23.92 -23.77
C LYS A 71 -3.52 23.91 -23.07
N ARG A 72 -4.10 22.72 -22.85
CA ARG A 72 -5.37 22.58 -22.13
C ARG A 72 -5.28 23.08 -20.68
N LEU A 73 -4.17 22.80 -20.02
CA LEU A 73 -3.92 23.25 -18.64
C LEU A 73 -3.86 24.77 -18.57
N ARG A 74 -3.18 25.44 -19.53
CA ARG A 74 -3.18 26.89 -19.63
C ARG A 74 -4.57 27.51 -19.86
N GLU A 75 -5.39 26.86 -20.68
CA GLU A 75 -6.77 27.30 -20.90
C GLU A 75 -7.62 27.15 -19.61
N LYS A 76 -7.42 26.06 -18.84
CA LYS A 76 -8.08 25.89 -17.54
C LYS A 76 -7.62 26.95 -16.54
N LEU A 77 -6.32 27.21 -16.42
CA LEU A 77 -5.77 28.22 -15.52
C LEU A 77 -6.29 29.62 -15.80
N ARG A 78 -6.49 29.98 -17.08
CA ARG A 78 -7.07 31.28 -17.47
C ARG A 78 -8.54 31.44 -17.07
N LYS A 79 -9.29 30.33 -17.10
CA LYS A 79 -10.75 30.34 -16.89
C LYS A 79 -11.16 30.08 -15.44
N THR A 80 -10.26 29.50 -14.65
CA THR A 80 -10.63 29.13 -13.28
C THR A 80 -10.81 30.34 -12.37
N GLU A 81 -11.85 30.29 -11.55
CA GLU A 81 -12.10 31.23 -10.44
C GLU A 81 -11.68 30.62 -9.09
N SER A 82 -11.13 29.40 -9.09
CA SER A 82 -10.57 28.76 -7.89
C SER A 82 -9.36 29.54 -7.37
N CYS A 83 -9.07 29.48 -6.08
CA CYS A 83 -7.73 29.79 -5.59
C CYS A 83 -6.71 28.90 -6.32
N ILE A 84 -5.55 29.46 -6.65
CA ILE A 84 -4.39 28.71 -7.12
C ILE A 84 -3.41 28.61 -5.96
N TRP A 85 -3.04 27.39 -5.60
CA TRP A 85 -2.05 27.10 -4.56
C TRP A 85 -0.72 26.77 -5.21
N ASP A 86 0.34 27.30 -4.63
CA ASP A 86 1.73 27.01 -4.95
C ASP A 86 2.40 26.37 -3.74
N LEU A 87 2.70 25.10 -3.87
CA LEU A 87 3.33 24.28 -2.85
C LEU A 87 4.74 23.90 -3.31
N VAL A 88 5.73 24.22 -2.50
CA VAL A 88 7.12 23.84 -2.74
C VAL A 88 7.53 22.81 -1.68
N ILE A 89 8.02 21.67 -2.11
CA ILE A 89 8.63 20.66 -1.24
C ILE A 89 10.13 20.64 -1.53
N SER A 90 10.94 21.08 -0.57
CA SER A 90 12.39 21.14 -0.66
C SER A 90 13.04 20.06 0.20
N PHE A 91 14.13 19.49 -0.29
CA PHE A 91 14.91 18.43 0.36
C PHE A 91 16.29 18.96 0.72
N ALA A 92 16.86 18.53 1.86
CA ALA A 92 18.25 18.77 2.18
C ALA A 92 19.17 18.25 1.06
N THR A 93 20.25 18.95 0.75
CA THR A 93 21.13 18.73 -0.40
C THR A 93 21.49 17.27 -0.62
N GLU A 94 22.20 16.65 0.34
CA GLU A 94 22.66 15.25 0.25
C GLU A 94 21.49 14.26 0.06
N TYR A 95 20.36 14.56 0.70
CA TYR A 95 19.19 13.71 0.66
C TYR A 95 18.45 13.83 -0.69
N GLY A 96 18.29 15.05 -1.19
CA GLY A 96 17.68 15.36 -2.47
C GLY A 96 18.47 14.74 -3.63
N GLU A 97 19.78 14.88 -3.61
CA GLU A 97 20.67 14.31 -4.62
C GLU A 97 20.56 12.79 -4.73
N LYS A 98 20.45 12.11 -3.61
CA LYS A 98 20.37 10.65 -3.54
C LYS A 98 19.00 10.10 -3.95
N ASN A 99 17.91 10.77 -3.57
CA ASN A 99 16.56 10.20 -3.58
C ASN A 99 15.59 10.89 -4.54
N MET A 100 15.98 12.04 -5.11
CA MET A 100 15.12 12.85 -5.99
C MET A 100 15.88 13.22 -7.27
N THR A 101 16.20 12.19 -8.07
CA THR A 101 17.06 12.34 -9.25
C THR A 101 16.29 12.61 -10.55
N ASN A 102 15.00 12.26 -10.62
CA ASN A 102 14.20 12.36 -11.82
C ASN A 102 12.71 12.60 -11.52
N ALA A 103 11.96 12.98 -12.55
CA ALA A 103 10.52 13.23 -12.47
C ALA A 103 9.71 12.03 -12.01
N ASP A 104 10.10 10.80 -12.41
CA ASP A 104 9.34 9.59 -12.05
C ASP A 104 9.37 9.34 -10.54
N GLN A 105 10.48 9.64 -9.87
CA GLN A 105 10.57 9.53 -8.41
C GLN A 105 9.68 10.58 -7.73
N ALA A 106 9.71 11.82 -8.23
CA ALA A 106 8.86 12.90 -7.74
C ALA A 106 7.38 12.57 -7.96
N GLN A 107 7.00 12.09 -9.15
CA GLN A 107 5.64 11.66 -9.46
C GLN A 107 5.15 10.54 -8.52
N LYS A 108 5.95 9.48 -8.34
CA LYS A 108 5.62 8.37 -7.44
C LYS A 108 5.42 8.83 -6.00
N LEU A 109 6.25 9.76 -5.52
CA LEU A 109 6.07 10.40 -4.21
C LEU A 109 4.74 11.15 -4.16
N LEU A 110 4.55 12.12 -5.07
CA LEU A 110 3.39 13.02 -5.05
C LEU A 110 2.07 12.27 -5.22
N SER A 111 2.01 11.27 -6.09
CA SER A 111 0.81 10.44 -6.29
C SER A 111 0.37 9.72 -5.03
N LYS A 112 1.28 9.46 -4.07
CA LYS A 112 0.95 8.84 -2.79
C LYS A 112 0.59 9.85 -1.69
N VAL A 113 1.28 11.00 -1.65
CA VAL A 113 1.13 11.93 -0.52
C VAL A 113 0.07 13.02 -0.77
N LEU A 114 -0.10 13.49 -2.02
CA LEU A 114 -1.03 14.59 -2.34
C LEU A 114 -2.51 14.25 -2.09
N PRO A 115 -3.05 13.08 -2.45
CA PRO A 115 -4.46 12.78 -2.18
C PRO A 115 -4.80 12.86 -0.70
N LYS A 116 -3.90 12.38 0.17
CA LYS A 116 -4.05 12.46 1.61
C LYS A 116 -3.93 13.89 2.12
N PHE A 117 -2.97 14.66 1.58
CA PHE A 117 -2.80 16.07 1.90
C PHE A 117 -4.05 16.87 1.55
N PHE A 118 -4.60 16.72 0.34
CA PHE A 118 -5.83 17.41 -0.07
C PHE A 118 -6.99 17.10 0.86
N LYS A 119 -7.19 15.83 1.19
CA LYS A 119 -8.22 15.42 2.16
C LYS A 119 -8.02 16.06 3.53
N ASN A 120 -6.81 16.07 4.06
CA ASN A 120 -6.47 16.66 5.36
C ASN A 120 -6.62 18.20 5.35
N ALA A 121 -6.39 18.82 4.19
CA ALA A 121 -6.59 20.26 3.96
C ALA A 121 -8.08 20.63 3.77
N GLY A 122 -8.98 19.65 3.78
CA GLY A 122 -10.41 19.83 3.54
C GLY A 122 -10.74 20.14 2.07
N LEU A 123 -9.93 19.64 1.14
CA LEU A 123 -10.20 19.69 -0.30
C LEU A 123 -10.68 18.30 -0.76
N HIS A 124 -11.36 18.26 -1.90
CA HIS A 124 -11.81 17.01 -2.53
C HIS A 124 -10.74 16.54 -3.52
N PRO A 125 -9.97 15.47 -3.23
CA PRO A 125 -8.84 15.07 -4.07
C PRO A 125 -9.22 14.84 -5.55
N GLU A 126 -10.40 14.30 -5.79
CA GLU A 126 -10.96 14.03 -7.12
C GLU A 126 -11.33 15.30 -7.91
N ASN A 127 -11.43 16.44 -7.23
CA ASN A 127 -11.73 17.74 -7.81
C ASN A 127 -10.50 18.65 -7.94
N ILE A 128 -9.31 18.12 -7.63
CA ILE A 128 -8.07 18.89 -7.72
C ILE A 128 -7.34 18.58 -9.01
N VAL A 129 -7.09 19.62 -9.79
CA VAL A 129 -6.12 19.60 -10.88
C VAL A 129 -4.78 20.05 -10.33
N TRP A 130 -3.75 19.20 -10.45
CA TRP A 130 -2.41 19.56 -10.04
C TRP A 130 -1.37 19.23 -11.10
N TYR A 131 -0.30 19.98 -11.11
CA TYR A 131 0.88 19.76 -11.92
C TYR A 131 2.13 20.12 -11.13
N ALA A 132 3.24 19.51 -11.48
CA ALA A 132 4.49 19.70 -10.77
C ALA A 132 5.70 19.64 -11.71
N GLY A 133 6.82 20.19 -11.24
CA GLY A 133 8.13 20.08 -11.86
C GLY A 133 9.19 19.89 -10.79
N LEU A 134 10.16 19.01 -11.06
CA LEU A 134 11.33 18.83 -10.19
C LEU A 134 12.44 19.75 -10.68
N HIS A 135 12.91 20.64 -9.82
CA HIS A 135 14.03 21.53 -10.08
C HIS A 135 15.29 20.98 -9.42
N THR A 136 16.35 20.88 -10.21
CA THR A 136 17.66 20.33 -9.80
C THR A 136 18.80 21.33 -9.91
N ASN A 137 18.49 22.57 -10.23
CA ASN A 137 19.44 23.65 -10.53
C ASN A 137 19.89 24.50 -9.33
N THR A 138 19.44 24.13 -8.13
CA THR A 138 19.80 24.79 -6.87
C THR A 138 20.47 23.78 -5.95
N ASP A 139 21.17 24.26 -4.91
CA ASP A 139 21.81 23.42 -3.89
C ASP A 139 20.83 22.44 -3.27
N ASN A 140 19.58 22.85 -3.12
CA ASN A 140 18.49 22.00 -2.60
C ASN A 140 17.52 21.62 -3.72
N ARG A 141 17.47 20.35 -4.05
CA ARG A 141 16.44 19.85 -4.97
C ARG A 141 15.06 20.08 -4.40
N HIS A 142 14.14 20.57 -5.20
CA HIS A 142 12.80 20.89 -4.76
C HIS A 142 11.77 20.63 -5.85
N ILE A 143 10.55 20.34 -5.41
CA ILE A 143 9.42 20.11 -6.31
C ILE A 143 8.49 21.32 -6.18
N HIS A 144 8.23 22.00 -7.29
CA HIS A 144 7.15 22.95 -7.40
C HIS A 144 5.87 22.23 -7.77
N ILE A 145 4.81 22.50 -7.03
CA ILE A 145 3.50 21.87 -7.23
C ILE A 145 2.47 22.98 -7.24
N SER A 146 1.78 23.14 -8.36
CA SER A 146 0.62 24.03 -8.39
C SER A 146 -0.66 23.23 -8.52
N PHE A 147 -1.70 23.68 -7.82
CA PHE A 147 -3.00 23.00 -7.84
C PHE A 147 -4.16 23.99 -7.66
N PHE A 148 -5.33 23.60 -8.16
CA PHE A 148 -6.57 24.36 -8.06
C PHE A 148 -7.78 23.42 -8.17
N GLU A 149 -8.96 23.87 -7.73
CA GLU A 149 -10.20 23.13 -7.88
C GLU A 149 -10.71 23.18 -9.33
N ASP A 150 -11.03 22.04 -9.93
CA ASP A 150 -11.56 21.94 -11.31
C ASP A 150 -12.96 22.52 -11.41
N LYS A 151 -13.80 22.27 -10.41
CA LYS A 151 -15.21 22.68 -10.38
C LYS A 151 -15.58 23.29 -9.03
N PRO A 152 -16.58 24.21 -9.00
CA PRO A 152 -17.09 24.72 -7.75
C PRO A 152 -17.88 23.63 -7.00
N MET A 153 -17.43 23.25 -5.80
CA MET A 153 -18.06 22.20 -4.98
C MET A 153 -18.58 22.71 -3.63
N TRP A 154 -18.34 23.99 -3.27
CA TRP A 154 -18.77 24.54 -1.98
C TRP A 154 -20.16 25.11 -2.08
N PHE A 155 -21.16 24.43 -1.47
CA PHE A 155 -22.54 24.90 -1.49
C PHE A 155 -22.72 26.17 -0.62
N HIS A 156 -23.11 27.25 -1.26
CA HIS A 156 -23.40 28.52 -0.59
C HIS A 156 -24.90 28.63 -0.27
N ARG A 157 -25.25 28.48 1.03
CA ARG A 157 -26.66 28.37 1.51
C ARG A 157 -27.52 29.55 1.14
N LYS A 158 -26.98 30.80 1.18
CA LYS A 158 -27.76 32.02 0.89
C LYS A 158 -28.14 32.15 -0.58
N THR A 159 -27.24 31.82 -1.51
CA THR A 159 -27.49 31.93 -2.96
C THR A 159 -27.94 30.63 -3.59
N LYS A 160 -27.94 29.51 -2.84
CA LYS A 160 -28.26 28.14 -3.31
C LYS A 160 -27.40 27.73 -4.54
N THR A 161 -26.17 28.21 -4.62
CA THR A 161 -25.24 27.93 -5.72
C THR A 161 -23.98 27.27 -5.21
N TYR A 162 -23.31 26.47 -6.06
CA TYR A 162 -21.98 25.99 -5.79
C TYR A 162 -20.94 27.04 -6.16
N ARG A 163 -19.92 27.18 -5.32
CA ARG A 163 -18.80 28.11 -5.48
C ARG A 163 -17.48 27.43 -5.25
N TYR A 164 -16.41 28.00 -5.74
CA TYR A 164 -15.06 27.63 -5.36
C TYR A 164 -14.79 28.05 -3.90
N ARG A 165 -13.81 27.38 -3.27
CA ARG A 165 -13.34 27.77 -1.95
C ARG A 165 -12.83 29.22 -1.99
N GLN A 166 -13.43 30.07 -1.16
CA GLN A 166 -13.10 31.51 -1.15
C GLN A 166 -11.83 31.81 -0.35
N LYS A 167 -11.51 31.02 0.68
CA LYS A 167 -10.32 31.21 1.50
C LYS A 167 -9.25 30.22 1.11
N GLY A 168 -8.15 30.71 0.53
CA GLY A 168 -7.00 29.90 0.12
C GLY A 168 -6.16 29.35 1.29
N VAL A 169 -6.33 29.88 2.52
CA VAL A 169 -5.61 29.41 3.71
C VAL A 169 -5.96 27.95 4.00
N LEU A 170 -4.95 27.09 3.99
CA LEU A 170 -5.06 25.68 4.38
C LEU A 170 -4.58 25.49 5.82
N ASN A 171 -5.05 24.41 6.46
CA ASN A 171 -4.70 24.10 7.83
C ASN A 171 -3.21 23.74 7.96
N GLN A 172 -2.48 24.39 8.85
CA GLN A 172 -1.08 24.12 9.13
C GLN A 172 -0.83 22.66 9.54
N ALA A 173 -1.79 22.02 10.21
CA ALA A 173 -1.70 20.60 10.54
C ALA A 173 -1.65 19.71 9.29
N ALA A 174 -2.32 20.08 8.19
CA ALA A 174 -2.25 19.34 6.94
C ALA A 174 -0.86 19.46 6.30
N ILE A 175 -0.23 20.65 6.35
CA ILE A 175 1.13 20.88 5.86
C ILE A 175 2.14 20.09 6.69
N ASN A 176 2.03 20.10 8.02
CA ASN A 176 2.89 19.32 8.90
C ASN A 176 2.74 17.80 8.63
N THR A 177 1.51 17.34 8.41
CA THR A 177 1.25 15.94 8.04
C THR A 177 1.85 15.60 6.68
N LEU A 178 1.79 16.53 5.71
CA LEU A 178 2.42 16.34 4.40
C LEU A 178 3.94 16.17 4.54
N LYS A 179 4.63 17.04 5.29
CA LYS A 179 6.07 16.92 5.56
C LYS A 179 6.39 15.55 6.11
N MET A 180 5.70 15.13 7.17
CA MET A 180 5.88 13.81 7.76
C MET A 180 5.60 12.67 6.78
N ASP A 181 4.56 12.75 5.94
CA ASP A 181 4.24 11.71 4.96
C ASP A 181 5.31 11.62 3.85
N VAL A 182 5.92 12.75 3.46
CA VAL A 182 7.06 12.77 2.53
C VAL A 182 8.28 12.11 3.16
N GLU A 183 8.67 12.48 4.37
CA GLU A 183 9.79 11.87 5.10
C GLU A 183 9.58 10.37 5.28
N ARG A 184 8.38 9.98 5.69
CA ARG A 184 7.97 8.59 5.85
C ARG A 184 8.03 7.80 4.55
N TYR A 185 7.71 8.40 3.40
CA TYR A 185 7.78 7.73 2.10
C TYR A 185 9.18 7.17 1.84
N PHE A 186 10.21 7.96 2.14
CA PHE A 186 11.60 7.56 1.93
C PHE A 186 12.13 6.60 3.00
N MET A 187 11.59 6.67 4.20
CA MET A 187 11.99 5.77 5.30
C MET A 187 11.42 4.37 5.16
N GLN A 188 10.51 4.13 4.21
CA GLN A 188 9.87 2.82 4.06
C GLN A 188 10.86 1.73 3.62
N PRO A 189 11.08 0.68 4.41
CA PRO A 189 11.98 -0.43 4.10
C PRO A 189 11.30 -1.46 3.16
N VAL A 190 10.75 -1.01 2.02
CA VAL A 190 9.82 -1.79 1.21
C VAL A 190 10.44 -3.10 0.70
N GLU A 191 11.66 -3.05 0.19
CA GLU A 191 12.28 -4.24 -0.42
C GLU A 191 12.76 -5.25 0.62
N SER A 192 13.39 -4.79 1.72
CA SER A 192 13.81 -5.68 2.81
C SER A 192 12.61 -6.34 3.48
N VAL A 193 11.54 -5.56 3.73
CA VAL A 193 10.28 -6.10 4.27
C VAL A 193 9.66 -7.15 3.34
N LYS A 194 9.62 -6.90 2.03
CA LYS A 194 9.08 -7.87 1.05
C LYS A 194 9.91 -9.14 1.03
N ARG A 195 11.25 -9.01 1.01
CA ARG A 195 12.17 -10.15 0.99
C ARG A 195 12.02 -11.02 2.23
N VAL A 196 12.15 -10.45 3.43
CA VAL A 196 12.05 -11.18 4.69
C VAL A 196 10.67 -11.81 4.85
N ARG A 197 9.61 -11.10 4.49
CA ARG A 197 8.25 -11.59 4.50
C ARG A 197 8.05 -12.83 3.61
N LYS A 198 8.65 -12.84 2.43
CA LYS A 198 8.63 -13.99 1.52
C LYS A 198 9.39 -15.17 2.12
N LEU A 199 10.63 -14.96 2.57
CA LEU A 199 11.47 -15.99 3.18
C LEU A 199 10.75 -16.68 4.35
N LEU A 200 10.23 -15.92 5.31
CA LEU A 200 9.54 -16.45 6.49
C LEU A 200 8.22 -17.18 6.14
N THR A 201 7.52 -16.70 5.10
CA THR A 201 6.29 -17.39 4.66
C THR A 201 6.61 -18.72 3.99
N ASP A 202 7.68 -18.79 3.19
CA ASP A 202 8.11 -20.03 2.54
C ASP A 202 8.72 -21.01 3.57
N GLU A 203 9.49 -20.50 4.52
CA GLU A 203 9.97 -21.28 5.67
C GLU A 203 8.82 -21.88 6.49
N SER A 204 7.74 -21.12 6.72
CA SER A 204 6.56 -21.63 7.44
C SER A 204 5.94 -22.84 6.76
N LYS A 205 5.86 -22.85 5.42
CA LYS A 205 5.37 -24.00 4.66
C LYS A 205 6.30 -25.20 4.79
N ALA A 206 7.61 -24.98 4.59
CA ALA A 206 8.63 -26.04 4.68
C ALA A 206 8.68 -26.65 6.08
N THR A 207 8.68 -25.81 7.11
CA THR A 207 8.76 -26.25 8.52
C THR A 207 7.55 -27.08 8.93
N VAL A 208 6.33 -26.68 8.53
CA VAL A 208 5.12 -27.48 8.78
C VAL A 208 5.15 -28.77 7.98
N ALA A 209 5.61 -28.74 6.73
CA ALA A 209 5.71 -29.94 5.89
C ALA A 209 6.67 -30.97 6.49
N LEU A 210 7.86 -30.54 6.95
CA LEU A 210 8.91 -31.42 7.49
C LEU A 210 8.70 -31.81 8.95
N SER A 211 7.94 -31.01 9.72
CA SER A 211 7.61 -31.27 11.14
C SER A 211 8.85 -31.61 12.02
N GLY A 212 9.91 -30.77 11.95
CA GLY A 212 11.23 -31.08 12.48
C GLY A 212 11.32 -31.40 13.99
N SER A 213 10.98 -30.42 14.88
CA SER A 213 11.13 -30.59 16.33
C SER A 213 9.94 -31.28 16.99
N PHE A 214 10.16 -31.94 18.15
CA PHE A 214 9.08 -32.57 18.93
C PHE A 214 8.04 -31.55 19.40
N ALA A 215 8.49 -30.37 19.85
CA ALA A 215 7.61 -29.28 20.27
C ALA A 215 6.72 -28.80 19.12
N LEU A 216 7.29 -28.65 17.94
CA LEU A 216 6.56 -28.23 16.75
C LEU A 216 5.55 -29.30 16.30
N LYS A 217 5.93 -30.57 16.31
CA LYS A 217 5.01 -31.70 16.01
C LYS A 217 3.78 -31.68 16.92
N ARG A 218 3.98 -31.44 18.22
CA ARG A 218 2.89 -31.32 19.18
C ARG A 218 1.96 -30.16 18.88
N LEU A 219 2.51 -28.97 18.52
CA LEU A 219 1.71 -27.82 18.17
C LEU A 219 0.94 -28.01 16.84
N ILE A 220 1.57 -28.63 15.85
CA ILE A 220 0.92 -28.94 14.56
C ILE A 220 -0.22 -29.95 14.78
N ARG A 221 -0.01 -30.97 15.59
CA ARG A 221 -1.06 -31.95 15.93
C ARG A 221 -2.23 -31.27 16.65
N LYS A 222 -1.92 -30.43 17.63
CA LYS A 222 -2.95 -29.66 18.34
C LYS A 222 -3.74 -28.78 17.36
N LEU A 223 -3.07 -28.05 16.47
CA LEU A 223 -3.73 -27.24 15.46
C LEU A 223 -4.59 -28.07 14.50
N TYR A 224 -4.11 -29.27 14.11
CA TYR A 224 -4.86 -30.20 13.26
C TYR A 224 -6.21 -30.60 13.90
N GLU A 225 -6.25 -30.77 15.21
CA GLU A 225 -7.45 -31.10 15.98
C GLU A 225 -8.37 -29.88 16.19
N GLU A 226 -7.80 -28.69 16.33
CA GLU A 226 -8.51 -27.46 16.65
C GLU A 226 -9.12 -26.75 15.41
N ILE A 227 -8.53 -26.92 14.21
CA ILE A 227 -9.03 -26.24 13.00
C ILE A 227 -10.44 -26.75 12.66
N PRO A 228 -11.42 -25.84 12.51
CA PRO A 228 -12.77 -26.20 12.12
C PRO A 228 -12.82 -26.97 10.79
N TYR A 229 -13.75 -27.90 10.67
CA TYR A 229 -13.98 -28.66 9.44
C TYR A 229 -14.76 -27.85 8.39
N THR A 230 -15.53 -26.85 8.82
CA THR A 230 -16.40 -26.04 7.97
C THR A 230 -16.17 -24.57 8.20
N GLY A 231 -16.44 -23.76 7.19
CA GLY A 231 -16.33 -22.33 7.26
C GLY A 231 -14.95 -21.77 6.83
N ARG A 232 -14.82 -20.45 6.86
CA ARG A 232 -13.61 -19.75 6.42
C ARG A 232 -12.46 -19.99 7.41
N THR A 233 -11.35 -20.53 6.92
CA THR A 233 -10.15 -20.87 7.72
C THR A 233 -9.00 -19.85 7.56
N ALA A 234 -9.30 -18.61 7.17
CA ALA A 234 -8.28 -17.55 7.14
C ALA A 234 -7.88 -17.15 8.57
N TYR A 235 -6.62 -16.82 8.80
CA TYR A 235 -6.05 -16.47 10.10
C TYR A 235 -6.87 -15.45 10.90
N GLU A 236 -7.43 -14.42 10.22
CA GLU A 236 -8.23 -13.36 10.83
C GLU A 236 -9.73 -13.68 10.91
N SER A 237 -10.18 -14.83 10.42
CA SER A 237 -11.61 -15.18 10.49
C SER A 237 -12.04 -15.55 11.90
N GLU A 238 -13.28 -15.25 12.27
CA GLU A 238 -13.87 -15.55 13.57
C GLU A 238 -13.81 -17.04 13.89
N ASN A 239 -14.02 -17.91 12.88
CA ASN A 239 -13.92 -19.35 13.03
C ASN A 239 -12.54 -19.83 13.53
N MET A 240 -11.49 -19.01 13.35
CA MET A 240 -10.12 -19.34 13.76
C MET A 240 -9.76 -18.80 15.14
N ASP A 241 -10.66 -18.11 15.84
CA ASP A 241 -10.36 -17.49 17.14
C ASP A 241 -9.91 -18.51 18.17
N GLY A 242 -10.56 -19.67 18.23
CA GLY A 242 -10.22 -20.74 19.15
C GLY A 242 -8.83 -21.35 18.92
N CYS A 243 -8.34 -21.42 17.69
CA CYS A 243 -7.05 -22.01 17.35
C CYS A 243 -5.96 -20.98 17.01
N ARG A 244 -6.29 -19.67 16.95
CA ARG A 244 -5.34 -18.60 16.64
C ARG A 244 -4.13 -18.59 17.60
N GLY A 245 -4.34 -18.88 18.88
CA GLY A 245 -3.26 -19.01 19.86
C GLY A 245 -2.26 -20.09 19.50
N THR A 246 -2.73 -21.25 19.03
CA THR A 246 -1.88 -22.37 18.58
C THR A 246 -1.14 -22.00 17.29
N VAL A 247 -1.79 -21.32 16.36
CA VAL A 247 -1.15 -20.79 15.13
C VAL A 247 -0.03 -19.82 15.50
N ASN A 248 -0.30 -18.87 16.41
CA ASN A 248 0.70 -17.91 16.88
C ASN A 248 1.89 -18.60 17.55
N ALA A 249 1.67 -19.63 18.35
CA ALA A 249 2.75 -20.41 18.97
C ALA A 249 3.65 -21.07 17.92
N ILE A 250 3.07 -21.61 16.83
CA ILE A 250 3.83 -22.16 15.71
C ILE A 250 4.64 -21.09 15.01
N VAL A 251 4.01 -19.95 14.69
CA VAL A 251 4.68 -18.80 14.04
C VAL A 251 5.84 -18.30 14.91
N THR A 252 5.61 -18.10 16.21
CA THR A 252 6.65 -17.68 17.15
C THR A 252 7.80 -18.68 17.18
N HIS A 253 7.50 -19.99 17.22
CA HIS A 253 8.54 -21.03 17.20
C HIS A 253 9.42 -20.93 15.93
N ILE A 254 8.82 -20.69 14.77
CA ILE A 254 9.54 -20.49 13.50
C ILE A 254 10.41 -19.25 13.56
N LEU A 255 9.87 -18.12 14.04
CA LEU A 255 10.61 -16.85 14.14
C LEU A 255 11.79 -16.91 15.12
N THR A 256 11.70 -17.75 16.16
CA THR A 256 12.75 -17.85 17.21
C THR A 256 13.76 -18.96 16.97
N ASN A 257 13.41 -20.00 16.21
CA ASN A 257 14.23 -21.20 16.02
C ASN A 257 14.44 -21.58 14.55
N GLY A 258 13.88 -20.80 13.61
CA GLY A 258 13.96 -21.08 12.19
C GLY A 258 15.28 -20.61 11.56
N GLU A 259 15.48 -21.01 10.32
CA GLU A 259 16.68 -20.69 9.52
C GLU A 259 16.83 -19.19 9.26
N ASN A 260 15.70 -18.49 9.08
CA ASN A 260 15.69 -17.05 8.80
C ASN A 260 15.50 -16.16 10.05
N LYS A 261 15.86 -16.68 11.25
CA LYS A 261 15.79 -15.94 12.51
C LYS A 261 16.62 -14.66 12.47
N ILE A 262 17.85 -14.74 11.96
CA ILE A 262 18.77 -13.60 11.91
C ILE A 262 18.24 -12.48 11.03
N GLU A 263 17.70 -12.81 9.86
CA GLU A 263 17.08 -11.83 8.96
C GLU A 263 15.86 -11.17 9.59
N TYR A 264 15.06 -11.93 10.33
CA TYR A 264 13.92 -11.40 11.07
C TYR A 264 14.36 -10.44 12.18
N GLU A 265 15.37 -10.82 12.98
CA GLU A 265 15.90 -9.99 14.09
C GLU A 265 16.51 -8.70 13.54
N ASN A 266 17.33 -8.78 12.48
CA ASN A 266 17.92 -7.62 11.83
C ASN A 266 16.86 -6.64 11.32
N LEU A 267 15.86 -7.16 10.60
CA LEU A 267 14.78 -6.31 10.11
C LEU A 267 13.95 -5.71 11.25
N SER A 268 13.66 -6.49 12.30
CA SER A 268 12.90 -6.01 13.46
C SER A 268 13.64 -4.87 14.18
N ASN A 269 14.96 -5.01 14.34
CA ASN A 269 15.81 -3.96 14.93
C ASN A 269 15.85 -2.70 14.06
N ASP A 270 15.94 -2.85 12.73
CA ASP A 270 15.90 -1.73 11.80
C ASP A 270 14.55 -1.01 11.81
N LEU A 271 13.45 -1.76 11.90
CA LEU A 271 12.12 -1.16 12.02
C LEU A 271 11.96 -0.42 13.35
N ALA A 272 12.46 -0.97 14.47
CA ALA A 272 12.41 -0.32 15.77
C ALA A 272 13.20 1.00 15.79
N LYS A 273 14.39 1.04 15.16
CA LYS A 273 15.16 2.27 14.98
C LYS A 273 14.35 3.32 14.19
N ARG A 274 13.73 2.89 13.08
CA ARG A 274 12.88 3.77 12.25
C ARG A 274 11.65 4.27 13.00
N ASP A 275 11.04 3.44 13.84
CA ASP A 275 9.94 3.87 14.70
C ASP A 275 10.36 4.94 15.70
N THR A 276 11.57 4.83 16.26
CA THR A 276 12.15 5.85 17.14
C THR A 276 12.36 7.18 16.39
N GLU A 277 12.89 7.12 15.16
CA GLU A 277 13.06 8.29 14.31
C GLU A 277 11.69 8.90 13.94
N MET A 278 10.71 8.07 13.57
CA MET A 278 9.37 8.52 13.26
C MET A 278 8.67 9.18 14.45
N GLN A 279 8.85 8.66 15.65
CA GLN A 279 8.32 9.28 16.87
C GLN A 279 8.91 10.68 17.11
N LYS A 280 10.23 10.88 16.85
CA LYS A 280 10.85 12.20 16.91
C LYS A 280 10.22 13.16 15.91
N LEU A 281 10.09 12.75 14.64
CA LEU A 281 9.45 13.54 13.60
C LEU A 281 8.01 13.91 13.96
N CYS A 282 7.23 12.94 14.47
CA CYS A 282 5.87 13.22 14.91
C CYS A 282 5.81 14.29 16.02
N LYS A 283 6.76 14.29 16.95
CA LYS A 283 6.87 15.32 18.01
C LYS A 283 7.22 16.67 17.40
N GLU A 284 8.21 16.75 16.52
CA GLU A 284 8.64 17.97 15.83
C GLU A 284 7.49 18.60 15.05
N HIS A 285 6.74 17.78 14.32
CA HIS A 285 5.57 18.24 13.54
C HIS A 285 4.27 18.33 14.33
N LYS A 286 4.28 18.12 15.66
CA LYS A 286 3.12 18.20 16.57
C LYS A 286 1.97 17.26 16.14
N ILE A 287 2.29 16.07 15.65
CA ILE A 287 1.32 15.04 15.28
C ILE A 287 0.89 14.29 16.55
N LYS A 288 -0.39 14.36 16.90
CA LYS A 288 -0.93 13.76 18.13
C LYS A 288 -1.06 12.24 18.06
N ASN A 289 -1.47 11.71 16.91
CA ASN A 289 -1.66 10.27 16.73
C ASN A 289 -0.45 9.66 16.01
N VAL A 290 0.44 9.04 16.76
CA VAL A 290 1.71 8.47 16.28
C VAL A 290 1.54 7.03 15.77
N GLU A 291 0.63 6.24 16.35
CA GLU A 291 0.44 4.81 16.02
C GLU A 291 0.32 4.50 14.52
N PRO A 292 -0.45 5.27 13.70
CA PRO A 292 -0.53 5.01 12.28
C PRO A 292 0.79 5.18 11.53
N CYS A 293 1.79 5.80 12.18
CA CYS A 293 3.08 6.11 11.59
C CYS A 293 4.13 5.04 11.87
N LEU A 294 3.91 4.16 12.86
CA LEU A 294 4.85 3.13 13.26
C LEU A 294 4.87 1.94 12.30
N TYR A 295 6.04 1.35 12.11
CA TYR A 295 6.28 0.26 11.17
C TYR A 295 6.27 -1.11 11.83
N THR A 296 6.84 -1.23 13.03
CA THR A 296 7.06 -2.50 13.74
C THR A 296 5.75 -3.25 13.96
N ASP A 297 4.74 -2.61 14.54
CA ASP A 297 3.45 -3.24 14.82
C ASP A 297 2.72 -3.67 13.55
N LYS A 298 2.79 -2.84 12.50
CA LYS A 298 2.16 -3.17 11.21
C LYS A 298 2.86 -4.35 10.54
N PHE A 299 4.19 -4.36 10.59
CA PHE A 299 4.98 -5.45 10.06
C PHE A 299 4.69 -6.74 10.79
N GLN A 300 4.71 -6.73 12.12
CA GLN A 300 4.43 -7.92 12.93
C GLN A 300 3.03 -8.46 12.67
N ARG A 301 1.99 -7.63 12.71
CA ARG A 301 0.61 -8.05 12.42
C ARG A 301 0.48 -8.68 11.03
N ASP A 302 1.02 -8.03 10.00
CA ASP A 302 0.96 -8.56 8.63
C ASP A 302 1.80 -9.85 8.49
N LEU A 303 2.94 -9.95 9.17
CA LEU A 303 3.78 -11.14 9.18
C LEU A 303 3.06 -12.32 9.82
N TYR A 304 2.50 -12.17 11.03
CA TYR A 304 1.73 -13.21 11.71
C TYR A 304 0.53 -13.65 10.88
N ARG A 305 -0.17 -12.73 10.24
CA ARG A 305 -1.26 -13.05 9.33
C ARG A 305 -0.81 -13.90 8.14
N ARG A 306 0.29 -13.56 7.49
CA ARG A 306 0.81 -14.30 6.31
C ARG A 306 1.36 -15.65 6.68
N MET A 307 2.22 -15.69 7.67
CA MET A 307 2.78 -16.94 8.18
C MET A 307 1.68 -17.85 8.76
N GLY A 308 0.74 -17.29 9.52
CA GLY A 308 -0.42 -18.00 10.04
C GLY A 308 -1.26 -18.63 8.93
N ASN A 309 -1.58 -17.88 7.89
CA ASN A 309 -2.28 -18.43 6.73
C ASN A 309 -1.48 -19.54 6.02
N ALA A 310 -0.15 -19.40 5.93
CA ALA A 310 0.69 -20.44 5.35
C ALA A 310 0.69 -21.73 6.21
N VAL A 311 0.79 -21.59 7.52
CA VAL A 311 0.71 -22.70 8.49
C VAL A 311 -0.64 -23.41 8.38
N ILE A 312 -1.74 -22.66 8.43
CA ILE A 312 -3.10 -23.21 8.34
C ILE A 312 -3.27 -23.99 7.04
N LYS A 313 -2.89 -23.40 5.92
CA LYS A 313 -2.99 -24.02 4.59
C LYS A 313 -2.22 -25.33 4.51
N GLU A 314 -1.02 -25.40 5.10
CA GLU A 314 -0.19 -26.60 5.08
C GLU A 314 -0.75 -27.70 6.00
N VAL A 315 -1.32 -27.34 7.16
CA VAL A 315 -1.99 -28.29 8.05
C VAL A 315 -3.25 -28.86 7.40
N LEU A 316 -4.06 -28.03 6.75
CA LEU A 316 -5.24 -28.47 6.00
C LEU A 316 -4.87 -29.39 4.82
N LYS A 317 -3.77 -29.08 4.11
CA LYS A 317 -3.25 -29.96 3.05
C LYS A 317 -2.89 -31.34 3.62
N LYS A 318 -2.15 -31.41 4.73
CA LYS A 318 -1.84 -32.68 5.41
C LYS A 318 -3.11 -33.45 5.79
N ARG A 319 -4.09 -32.77 6.38
CA ARG A 319 -5.40 -33.38 6.72
C ARG A 319 -6.07 -34.02 5.51
N ARG A 320 -6.10 -33.28 4.39
CA ARG A 320 -6.66 -33.78 3.13
C ARG A 320 -5.90 -34.98 2.57
N ASP A 321 -4.55 -34.91 2.59
CA ASP A 321 -3.71 -36.01 2.07
C ASP A 321 -3.87 -37.27 2.92
N GLU A 322 -4.03 -37.14 4.24
CA GLU A 322 -4.33 -38.29 5.15
C GLU A 322 -5.71 -38.89 4.88
N LEU A 323 -6.73 -38.08 4.66
CA LEU A 323 -8.07 -38.55 4.28
C LEU A 323 -8.06 -39.31 2.96
N ILE A 324 -7.34 -38.80 1.95
CA ILE A 324 -7.19 -39.44 0.64
C ILE A 324 -6.50 -40.83 0.85
N ARG A 325 -5.39 -40.90 1.57
CA ARG A 325 -4.67 -42.13 1.84
C ARG A 325 -5.55 -43.14 2.61
N ALA A 326 -6.30 -42.66 3.60
CA ALA A 326 -7.23 -43.51 4.34
C ALA A 326 -8.35 -44.08 3.43
N ARG A 327 -8.84 -43.28 2.46
CA ARG A 327 -9.82 -43.72 1.48
C ARG A 327 -9.22 -44.76 0.52
N GLU A 328 -8.02 -44.53 0.00
CA GLU A 328 -7.30 -45.49 -0.86
C GLU A 328 -7.05 -46.84 -0.16
N LEU A 329 -6.63 -46.77 1.11
CA LEU A 329 -6.45 -48.00 1.94
C LEU A 329 -7.76 -48.77 2.16
N ARG A 330 -8.88 -48.06 2.36
CA ARG A 330 -10.20 -48.68 2.47
C ARG A 330 -10.60 -49.34 1.15
N HIS A 331 -10.40 -48.65 0.02
CA HIS A 331 -10.67 -49.23 -1.31
C HIS A 331 -9.77 -50.43 -1.61
N ALA A 332 -8.49 -50.40 -1.24
CA ALA A 332 -7.56 -51.53 -1.42
C ALA A 332 -8.01 -52.72 -0.59
N LYS A 333 -8.36 -52.49 0.69
CA LYS A 333 -8.90 -53.56 1.57
C LYS A 333 -10.22 -54.12 1.08
N ALA A 334 -11.13 -53.28 0.56
CA ALA A 334 -12.39 -53.71 -0.03
C ALA A 334 -12.18 -54.57 -1.29
N ARG A 335 -11.18 -54.25 -2.14
CA ARG A 335 -10.80 -55.10 -3.29
C ARG A 335 -10.21 -56.43 -2.89
N GLN A 336 -9.42 -56.50 -1.80
CA GLN A 336 -8.91 -57.80 -1.27
C GLN A 336 -10.01 -58.68 -0.68
N ASN A 337 -11.02 -58.10 -0.01
CA ASN A 337 -12.13 -58.86 0.60
C ASN A 337 -13.20 -59.32 -0.42
N HIS A 338 -13.17 -58.83 -1.66
CA HIS A 338 -14.07 -59.30 -2.74
C HIS A 338 -13.81 -60.75 -3.14
N HIS A 339 -12.74 -61.40 -2.66
CA HIS A 339 -12.45 -62.81 -2.89
C HIS A 339 -13.05 -63.78 -1.83
N THR A 340 -13.71 -63.23 -0.78
CA THR A 340 -14.39 -64.10 0.23
C THR A 340 -15.86 -63.73 0.33
N LYS A 341 -16.70 -64.49 -0.38
CA LYS A 341 -18.14 -64.27 -0.65
C LYS A 341 -19.11 -64.41 0.55
N SER A 342 -18.67 -64.43 1.82
CA SER A 342 -19.60 -64.74 2.95
C SER A 342 -19.75 -63.62 4.02
N LEU A 343 -19.01 -62.51 3.92
CA LEU A 343 -19.11 -61.34 4.85
C LEU A 343 -19.51 -60.03 4.14
N ALA A 344 -19.82 -60.13 2.87
CA ALA A 344 -19.99 -58.98 1.97
C ALA A 344 -21.18 -58.08 2.30
N ASP A 345 -22.32 -58.66 2.73
CA ASP A 345 -23.56 -57.85 2.85
C ASP A 345 -23.63 -56.97 4.11
N CYS A 346 -22.95 -57.34 5.21
CA CYS A 346 -22.87 -56.46 6.39
C CYS A 346 -21.83 -55.34 6.22
N VAL A 347 -20.74 -55.61 5.48
CA VAL A 347 -19.67 -54.65 5.24
C VAL A 347 -20.11 -53.63 4.16
N LEU A 348 -20.91 -54.06 3.16
CA LEU A 348 -21.48 -53.17 2.16
C LEU A 348 -22.38 -52.08 2.76
N LYS A 349 -23.27 -52.43 3.70
CA LYS A 349 -24.13 -51.45 4.36
C LYS A 349 -23.35 -50.41 5.21
N SER A 350 -22.30 -50.87 5.89
CA SER A 350 -21.46 -49.96 6.68
C SER A 350 -20.54 -49.10 5.78
N ALA A 351 -20.15 -49.60 4.60
CA ALA A 351 -19.37 -48.83 3.61
C ALA A 351 -20.23 -47.79 2.88
N GLU A 352 -21.50 -48.07 2.60
CA GLU A 352 -22.45 -47.10 2.04
C GLU A 352 -22.70 -45.92 2.97
N ILE A 353 -22.82 -46.16 4.29
CA ILE A 353 -22.98 -45.11 5.32
C ILE A 353 -21.71 -44.24 5.42
N ALA A 354 -20.54 -44.85 5.32
CA ALA A 354 -19.27 -44.11 5.34
C ALA A 354 -19.03 -43.31 4.04
N ALA A 355 -19.46 -43.85 2.89
CA ALA A 355 -19.38 -43.15 1.59
C ALA A 355 -20.29 -41.92 1.53
N CYS A 356 -21.52 -42.01 2.09
CA CYS A 356 -22.41 -40.82 2.18
C CYS A 356 -21.79 -39.70 3.05
N ALA A 357 -21.12 -40.05 4.16
CA ALA A 357 -20.45 -39.04 4.97
C ALA A 357 -19.23 -38.40 4.28
N ASP A 358 -18.48 -39.21 3.52
CA ASP A 358 -17.33 -38.73 2.76
C ASP A 358 -17.76 -37.88 1.53
N GLU A 359 -18.89 -38.22 0.87
CA GLU A 359 -19.46 -37.42 -0.22
C GLU A 359 -19.98 -36.06 0.27
N GLU A 360 -20.54 -36.01 1.47
CA GLU A 360 -20.99 -34.75 2.08
C GLU A 360 -19.80 -33.82 2.42
N ALA A 361 -18.71 -34.41 2.92
CA ALA A 361 -17.46 -33.67 3.17
C ALA A 361 -16.78 -33.17 1.89
N VAL A 362 -16.81 -33.97 0.80
CA VAL A 362 -16.28 -33.57 -0.51
C VAL A 362 -17.14 -32.48 -1.13
N ARG A 363 -18.48 -32.59 -1.04
CA ARG A 363 -19.40 -31.57 -1.52
C ARG A 363 -19.24 -30.24 -0.77
N CYS A 364 -19.13 -30.26 0.54
CA CYS A 364 -18.83 -29.07 1.33
C CYS A 364 -17.49 -28.43 0.96
N PHE A 365 -16.50 -29.22 0.58
CA PHE A 365 -15.20 -28.73 0.13
C PHE A 365 -15.26 -28.15 -1.28
N GLU A 366 -16.03 -28.74 -2.20
CA GLU A 366 -16.26 -28.21 -3.54
C GLU A 366 -17.04 -26.88 -3.51
N GLU A 367 -18.09 -26.80 -2.70
CA GLU A 367 -18.85 -25.57 -2.46
C GLU A 367 -17.96 -24.47 -1.84
N TYR A 368 -17.02 -24.84 -0.98
CA TYR A 368 -16.05 -23.90 -0.41
C TYR A 368 -15.03 -23.41 -1.44
N ARG A 369 -14.56 -24.30 -2.31
CA ARG A 369 -13.64 -23.94 -3.40
C ARG A 369 -14.29 -23.00 -4.41
N GLU A 370 -15.53 -23.30 -4.84
CA GLU A 370 -16.32 -22.44 -5.73
C GLU A 370 -16.55 -21.04 -5.14
N ARG A 371 -16.80 -20.99 -3.82
CA ARG A 371 -16.95 -19.70 -3.11
C ARG A 371 -15.67 -18.89 -3.08
N LEU A 372 -14.52 -19.54 -2.94
CA LEU A 372 -13.22 -18.86 -3.02
C LEU A 372 -12.92 -18.33 -4.41
N GLU A 373 -13.25 -19.10 -5.45
CA GLU A 373 -13.12 -18.68 -6.85
C GLU A 373 -14.01 -17.47 -7.15
N GLN A 374 -15.25 -17.46 -6.66
CA GLN A 374 -16.16 -16.32 -6.77
C GLN A 374 -15.63 -15.06 -6.09
N ILE A 375 -15.10 -15.18 -4.87
CA ILE A 375 -14.50 -14.06 -4.14
C ILE A 375 -13.26 -13.51 -4.88
N GLU A 376 -12.47 -14.40 -5.49
CA GLU A 376 -11.30 -14.00 -6.26
C GLU A 376 -11.69 -13.30 -7.58
N ILE A 377 -12.77 -13.73 -8.21
CA ILE A 377 -13.37 -13.09 -9.40
C ILE A 377 -13.93 -11.71 -9.03
N GLU A 378 -14.71 -11.62 -7.94
CA GLU A 378 -15.25 -10.33 -7.44
C GLU A 378 -14.14 -9.33 -7.07
N ARG A 379 -13.05 -9.83 -6.51
CA ARG A 379 -11.88 -9.01 -6.21
C ARG A 379 -11.19 -8.49 -7.48
N LYS A 380 -11.02 -9.35 -8.49
CA LYS A 380 -10.46 -8.95 -9.80
C LYS A 380 -11.35 -7.95 -10.53
N ILE A 381 -12.66 -8.11 -10.46
CA ILE A 381 -13.64 -7.15 -11.02
C ILE A 381 -13.51 -5.80 -10.32
N LYS A 382 -13.44 -5.77 -8.98
CA LYS A 382 -13.23 -4.54 -8.21
C LYS A 382 -11.87 -3.87 -8.46
N GLU A 383 -10.83 -4.65 -8.74
CA GLU A 383 -9.51 -4.14 -9.11
C GLU A 383 -9.47 -3.57 -10.54
N MET A 384 -10.40 -3.96 -11.41
CA MET A 384 -10.57 -3.44 -12.78
C MET A 384 -11.50 -2.22 -12.85
N GLU A 385 -12.36 -2.01 -11.85
CA GLU A 385 -13.27 -0.86 -11.75
C GLU A 385 -12.67 0.34 -10.99
N MET A 386 -11.46 0.21 -10.42
CA MET A 386 -10.69 1.29 -9.79
C MET A 386 -9.58 1.80 -10.72
#